data_81a976c7631aeb1e12286ab9cce9c5c2
#
_entry.id   81a976c7631aeb1e12286ab9cce9c5c2
#
_cell.length_a   1.000
_cell.length_b   1.000
_cell.length_c   1.000
_cell.angle_alpha   90.00
_cell.angle_beta   90.00
_cell.angle_gamma   90.00
#
_symmetry.space_group_name_H-M   'P 1'
#
loop_
_entity.id
_entity.type
_entity.pdbx_description
1 polymer ?
#
loop_
_entity_poly.entity_id
_entity_poly.type
_entity_poly.pdbx_seq_one_letter_code
_entity_poly.pdbx_strand_id
1 'polypeptide(L)'
;MKELNTHKIQNKLRNKFLASGVKMLGPETIFFSNDTKIGKNVIIEPYVVFGSKVRIENNVVIRSFSHLEKCNIGNKVEVGPYARIRPGVILKEGSKVGNFVEIKKSIIGKKSKVNHLTYIGDSNIGKSVNIGAGTITCNYD
;
A
#
# COMPACT_ATOMS: atom_id res chain seq x y z
N MET A 1 15.82 -16.59 7.27
CA MET A 1 14.87 -16.38 6.18
C MET A 1 14.30 -17.68 5.73
N LYS A 2 13.03 -17.78 5.71
CA LYS A 2 12.39 -19.00 5.25
C LYS A 2 12.43 -19.10 3.75
N GLU A 3 12.50 -20.32 3.25
CA GLU A 3 12.37 -20.57 1.82
C GLU A 3 11.03 -20.15 1.28
N LEU A 4 10.16 -19.66 2.16
CA LEU A 4 8.89 -19.08 1.75
C LEU A 4 9.03 -18.09 0.64
N ASN A 5 10.13 -17.36 0.65
CA ASN A 5 10.35 -16.29 -0.32
C ASN A 5 11.22 -16.71 -1.48
N THR A 6 11.30 -18.02 -1.72
CA THR A 6 12.02 -18.51 -2.88
C THR A 6 11.32 -18.11 -4.16
N HIS A 7 12.06 -18.14 -5.26
CA HIS A 7 11.52 -17.89 -6.58
C HIS A 7 10.28 -18.71 -6.88
N LYS A 8 10.28 -19.97 -6.47
CA LYS A 8 9.18 -20.88 -6.77
C LYS A 8 7.88 -20.39 -6.15
N ILE A 9 7.93 -20.00 -4.88
CA ILE A 9 6.75 -19.55 -4.16
C ILE A 9 6.29 -18.20 -4.71
N GLN A 10 7.22 -17.27 -4.92
CA GLN A 10 6.87 -15.96 -5.45
C GLN A 10 6.29 -16.07 -6.87
N ASN A 11 6.87 -16.92 -7.72
CA ASN A 11 6.34 -17.10 -9.06
C ASN A 11 4.93 -17.66 -9.04
N LYS A 12 4.63 -18.56 -8.11
CA LYS A 12 3.28 -19.08 -7.95
C LYS A 12 2.29 -17.97 -7.57
N LEU A 13 2.67 -17.12 -6.64
CA LEU A 13 1.83 -16.00 -6.21
C LEU A 13 1.65 -14.98 -7.35
N ARG A 14 2.74 -14.64 -8.03
CA ARG A 14 2.69 -13.71 -9.16
C ARG A 14 1.76 -14.22 -10.26
N ASN A 15 1.88 -15.51 -10.60
CA ASN A 15 1.04 -16.11 -11.63
C ASN A 15 -0.43 -16.11 -11.22
N LYS A 16 -0.70 -16.36 -9.95
CA LYS A 16 -2.06 -16.31 -9.43
C LYS A 16 -2.69 -14.94 -9.65
N PHE A 17 -1.95 -13.88 -9.32
CA PHE A 17 -2.49 -12.52 -9.46
C PHE A 17 -2.56 -12.09 -10.91
N LEU A 18 -1.59 -12.45 -11.73
CA LEU A 18 -1.65 -12.18 -13.17
C LEU A 18 -2.87 -12.84 -13.79
N ALA A 19 -3.15 -14.09 -13.42
CA ALA A 19 -4.31 -14.81 -13.92
C ALA A 19 -5.63 -14.16 -13.49
N SER A 20 -5.66 -13.51 -12.34
CA SER A 20 -6.85 -12.82 -11.85
C SER A 20 -7.01 -11.42 -12.44
N GLY A 21 -6.07 -10.94 -13.24
CA GLY A 21 -6.17 -9.67 -13.93
C GLY A 21 -5.39 -8.53 -13.31
N VAL A 22 -4.58 -8.78 -12.30
CA VAL A 22 -3.70 -7.75 -11.75
C VAL A 22 -2.61 -7.42 -12.76
N LYS A 23 -2.41 -6.14 -13.03
CA LYS A 23 -1.34 -5.68 -13.91
C LYS A 23 -0.09 -5.42 -13.10
N MET A 24 0.98 -6.10 -13.44
CA MET A 24 2.28 -5.92 -12.78
C MET A 24 3.31 -5.52 -13.81
N LEU A 25 3.96 -4.39 -13.56
CA LEU A 25 5.08 -3.95 -14.39
C LEU A 25 6.35 -4.53 -13.78
N GLY A 26 6.94 -5.53 -14.44
CA GLY A 26 8.08 -6.24 -13.92
C GLY A 26 7.73 -7.16 -12.75
N PRO A 27 6.92 -8.19 -13.02
CA PRO A 27 6.44 -9.06 -11.92
C PRO A 27 7.54 -9.65 -11.07
N GLU A 28 8.71 -9.89 -11.65
CA GLU A 28 9.84 -10.49 -10.93
C GLU A 28 10.38 -9.56 -9.84
N THR A 29 10.00 -8.30 -9.83
CA THR A 29 10.43 -7.31 -8.83
C THR A 29 9.41 -7.08 -7.72
N ILE A 30 8.27 -7.77 -7.78
CA ILE A 30 7.17 -7.58 -6.83
C ILE A 30 7.08 -8.83 -5.96
N PHE A 31 7.00 -8.62 -4.65
CA PHE A 31 6.99 -9.73 -3.69
C PHE A 31 5.71 -9.69 -2.86
N PHE A 32 5.08 -10.85 -2.75
CA PHE A 32 3.79 -11.02 -2.07
C PHE A 32 3.94 -11.89 -0.84
N SER A 33 3.01 -11.77 0.09
CA SER A 33 2.83 -12.74 1.16
C SER A 33 1.76 -13.76 0.76
N ASN A 34 1.75 -14.90 1.43
CA ASN A 34 0.77 -15.94 1.13
C ASN A 34 -0.66 -15.48 1.34
N ASP A 35 -0.86 -14.54 2.25
CA ASP A 35 -2.19 -14.03 2.60
C ASP A 35 -2.54 -12.70 1.93
N THR A 36 -1.76 -12.24 0.96
CA THR A 36 -2.07 -11.02 0.22
C THR A 36 -3.37 -11.20 -0.57
N LYS A 37 -4.27 -10.23 -0.45
CA LYS A 37 -5.54 -10.23 -1.19
C LYS A 37 -5.63 -9.01 -2.06
N ILE A 38 -5.95 -9.22 -3.33
CA ILE A 38 -5.98 -8.14 -4.32
C ILE A 38 -7.26 -8.25 -5.14
N GLY A 39 -7.97 -7.13 -5.24
CA GLY A 39 -9.20 -7.04 -6.00
C GLY A 39 -8.97 -6.87 -7.50
N LYS A 40 -9.94 -6.25 -8.16
CA LYS A 40 -9.95 -6.11 -9.62
C LYS A 40 -9.37 -4.78 -10.06
N ASN A 41 -8.80 -4.79 -11.27
CA ASN A 41 -8.31 -3.59 -11.92
C ASN A 41 -7.25 -2.87 -11.06
N VAL A 42 -6.31 -3.65 -10.56
CA VAL A 42 -5.21 -3.16 -9.73
C VAL A 42 -3.94 -3.14 -10.58
N ILE A 43 -3.16 -2.06 -10.43
CA ILE A 43 -1.87 -1.91 -11.11
C ILE A 43 -0.79 -1.81 -10.04
N ILE A 44 0.26 -2.62 -10.20
CA ILE A 44 1.40 -2.62 -9.27
C ILE A 44 2.67 -2.36 -10.09
N GLU A 45 3.39 -1.32 -9.72
CA GLU A 45 4.64 -0.95 -10.36
C GLU A 45 5.82 -1.74 -9.78
N PRO A 46 7.01 -1.68 -10.40
CA PRO A 46 8.15 -2.47 -9.94
C PRO A 46 8.59 -2.16 -8.52
N TYR A 47 9.22 -3.14 -7.89
CA TYR A 47 9.85 -3.02 -6.58
C TYR A 47 8.87 -2.66 -5.47
N VAL A 48 7.77 -3.39 -5.42
CA VAL A 48 6.78 -3.27 -4.34
C VAL A 48 6.81 -4.54 -3.50
N VAL A 49 6.75 -4.37 -2.18
CA VAL A 49 6.73 -5.48 -1.24
C VAL A 49 5.44 -5.47 -0.45
N PHE A 50 4.75 -6.60 -0.45
CA PHE A 50 3.56 -6.81 0.37
C PHE A 50 3.92 -7.73 1.53
N GLY A 51 3.98 -7.16 2.74
CA GLY A 51 4.12 -7.95 3.95
C GLY A 51 2.81 -8.66 4.27
N SER A 52 2.73 -9.25 5.47
CA SER A 52 1.56 -10.04 5.83
C SER A 52 0.29 -9.19 5.94
N LYS A 53 -0.86 -9.83 5.71
CA LYS A 53 -2.20 -9.27 5.95
C LYS A 53 -2.45 -7.94 5.24
N VAL A 54 -2.12 -7.88 3.96
CA VAL A 54 -2.43 -6.73 3.13
C VAL A 54 -3.65 -7.06 2.28
N ARG A 55 -4.63 -6.17 2.31
CA ARG A 55 -5.83 -6.28 1.49
C ARG A 55 -5.94 -5.07 0.58
N ILE A 56 -5.95 -5.32 -0.71
CA ILE A 56 -6.07 -4.30 -1.75
C ILE A 56 -7.43 -4.48 -2.41
N GLU A 57 -8.24 -3.42 -2.43
CA GLU A 57 -9.54 -3.49 -3.09
C GLU A 57 -9.42 -3.19 -4.57
N ASN A 58 -10.45 -2.57 -5.17
CA ASN A 58 -10.51 -2.44 -6.62
C ASN A 58 -9.99 -1.08 -7.11
N ASN A 59 -9.48 -1.06 -8.33
CA ASN A 59 -9.08 0.17 -9.00
C ASN A 59 -7.95 0.91 -8.25
N VAL A 60 -7.03 0.15 -7.70
CA VAL A 60 -5.94 0.68 -6.88
C VAL A 60 -4.66 0.71 -7.71
N VAL A 61 -3.83 1.72 -7.48
CA VAL A 61 -2.49 1.80 -8.06
C VAL A 61 -1.47 1.81 -6.93
N ILE A 62 -0.55 0.87 -6.96
CA ILE A 62 0.59 0.83 -6.03
C ILE A 62 1.84 1.13 -6.83
N ARG A 63 2.47 2.26 -6.53
CA ARG A 63 3.63 2.73 -7.27
C ARG A 63 4.92 2.22 -6.68
N SER A 64 5.97 2.32 -7.47
CA SER A 64 7.29 1.72 -7.21
C SER A 64 7.87 2.08 -5.85
N PHE A 65 8.64 1.15 -5.32
CA PHE A 65 9.40 1.30 -4.08
C PHE A 65 8.50 1.56 -2.87
N SER A 66 7.33 0.94 -2.85
CA SER A 66 6.42 1.02 -1.71
C SER A 66 6.43 -0.30 -0.93
N HIS A 67 6.25 -0.19 0.38
CA HIS A 67 6.22 -1.34 1.28
C HIS A 67 4.94 -1.26 2.11
N LEU A 68 4.12 -2.28 2.02
CA LEU A 68 2.84 -2.32 2.72
C LEU A 68 2.79 -3.52 3.66
N GLU A 69 2.19 -3.36 4.82
CA GLU A 69 2.11 -4.42 5.82
C GLU A 69 0.88 -4.22 6.70
N LYS A 70 0.10 -5.28 6.88
CA LYS A 70 -1.06 -5.31 7.80
C LYS A 70 -1.95 -4.07 7.63
N CYS A 71 -2.45 -3.87 6.44
CA CYS A 71 -3.23 -2.69 6.11
C CYS A 71 -4.34 -3.01 5.12
N ASN A 72 -5.32 -2.12 5.07
CA ASN A 72 -6.43 -2.20 4.12
C ASN A 72 -6.39 -1.00 3.19
N ILE A 73 -6.34 -1.26 1.91
CA ILE A 73 -6.27 -0.22 0.87
C ILE A 73 -7.60 -0.25 0.11
N GLY A 74 -8.37 0.81 0.28
CA GLY A 74 -9.73 0.90 -0.28
C GLY A 74 -9.75 1.15 -1.77
N ASN A 75 -10.96 1.19 -2.31
CA ASN A 75 -11.17 1.39 -3.74
C ASN A 75 -10.58 2.72 -4.22
N LYS A 76 -10.00 2.70 -5.41
CA LYS A 76 -9.50 3.90 -6.08
C LYS A 76 -8.41 4.64 -5.32
N VAL A 77 -7.71 3.95 -4.45
CA VAL A 77 -6.58 4.51 -3.70
C VAL A 77 -5.32 4.43 -4.55
N GLU A 78 -4.47 5.43 -4.40
CA GLU A 78 -3.14 5.43 -5.01
C GLU A 78 -2.10 5.53 -3.90
N VAL A 79 -1.08 4.66 -3.95
CA VAL A 79 -0.01 4.61 -2.95
C VAL A 79 1.33 4.73 -3.64
N GLY A 80 2.18 5.61 -3.15
CA GLY A 80 3.54 5.75 -3.62
C GLY A 80 3.72 6.80 -4.70
N PRO A 81 4.91 6.84 -5.30
CA PRO A 81 6.05 5.95 -5.03
C PRO A 81 6.73 6.26 -3.70
N TYR A 82 7.60 5.35 -3.24
CA TYR A 82 8.36 5.52 -2.01
C TYR A 82 7.46 5.78 -0.80
N ALA A 83 6.45 4.93 -0.62
CA ALA A 83 5.56 5.03 0.52
C ALA A 83 5.70 3.82 1.42
N ARG A 84 5.60 4.05 2.72
CA ARG A 84 5.62 2.96 3.70
C ARG A 84 4.31 2.96 4.46
N ILE A 85 3.53 1.91 4.29
CA ILE A 85 2.25 1.73 4.97
C ILE A 85 2.44 0.64 6.01
N ARG A 86 2.41 1.04 7.26
CA ARG A 86 2.72 0.17 8.39
C ARG A 86 1.45 -0.45 8.98
N PRO A 87 1.59 -1.39 9.93
CA PRO A 87 0.42 -2.07 10.51
C PRO A 87 -0.65 -1.13 11.07
N GLY A 88 -1.89 -1.52 10.85
CA GLY A 88 -3.04 -0.81 11.41
C GLY A 88 -3.54 0.35 10.57
N VAL A 89 -3.12 0.45 9.31
CA VAL A 89 -3.53 1.55 8.45
C VAL A 89 -4.73 1.15 7.60
N ILE A 90 -5.67 2.06 7.50
CA ILE A 90 -6.82 1.96 6.59
C ILE A 90 -6.81 3.18 5.68
N LEU A 91 -6.67 2.97 4.38
CA LEU A 91 -6.80 4.04 3.40
C LEU A 91 -8.17 3.91 2.75
N LYS A 92 -9.03 4.89 2.97
CA LYS A 92 -10.40 4.83 2.47
C LYS A 92 -10.46 5.26 1.02
N GLU A 93 -11.61 5.02 0.42
CA GLU A 93 -11.83 5.19 -1.01
C GLU A 93 -11.33 6.52 -1.55
N GLY A 94 -10.56 6.47 -2.63
CA GLY A 94 -10.08 7.65 -3.32
C GLY A 94 -9.00 8.44 -2.62
N SER A 95 -8.52 7.96 -1.46
CA SER A 95 -7.41 8.64 -0.80
C SER A 95 -6.11 8.42 -1.56
N LYS A 96 -5.14 9.29 -1.34
CA LYS A 96 -3.85 9.21 -2.01
C LYS A 96 -2.73 9.41 -1.02
N VAL A 97 -1.75 8.52 -1.08
CA VAL A 97 -0.52 8.61 -0.30
C VAL A 97 0.63 8.69 -1.30
N GLY A 98 1.38 9.78 -1.24
CA GLY A 98 2.42 10.04 -2.22
C GLY A 98 3.82 9.68 -1.73
N ASN A 99 4.83 10.34 -2.31
CA ASN A 99 6.21 9.96 -2.12
C ASN A 99 6.77 10.42 -0.77
N PHE A 100 7.61 9.56 -0.20
CA PHE A 100 8.27 9.77 1.08
C PHE A 100 7.27 10.01 2.20
N VAL A 101 6.22 9.20 2.21
CA VAL A 101 5.19 9.23 3.23
C VAL A 101 5.22 7.92 4.00
N GLU A 102 5.16 8.04 5.32
CA GLU A 102 5.04 6.88 6.19
C GLU A 102 3.79 7.02 7.04
N ILE A 103 2.97 5.97 7.09
CA ILE A 103 1.73 5.98 7.86
C ILE A 103 1.69 4.73 8.74
N LYS A 104 1.32 4.94 10.00
CA LYS A 104 1.21 3.87 11.00
C LYS A 104 -0.09 4.01 11.77
N LYS A 105 -0.83 2.92 11.91
CA LYS A 105 -2.00 2.83 12.81
C LYS A 105 -2.90 4.05 12.69
N SER A 106 -3.32 4.35 11.46
CA SER A 106 -4.10 5.55 11.16
C SER A 106 -5.16 5.26 10.11
N ILE A 107 -6.18 6.08 10.10
CA ILE A 107 -7.22 6.05 9.09
C ILE A 107 -7.11 7.30 8.25
N ILE A 108 -6.98 7.12 6.95
CA ILE A 108 -7.00 8.25 6.01
C ILE A 108 -8.35 8.23 5.32
N GLY A 109 -9.13 9.29 5.54
CA GLY A 109 -10.51 9.37 5.09
C GLY A 109 -10.64 9.46 3.58
N LYS A 110 -11.89 9.33 3.10
CA LYS A 110 -12.18 9.34 1.68
C LYS A 110 -11.64 10.59 1.00
N LYS A 111 -10.97 10.41 -0.13
CA LYS A 111 -10.45 11.48 -0.98
C LYS A 111 -9.45 12.40 -0.29
N SER A 112 -8.96 12.01 0.88
CA SER A 112 -7.91 12.77 1.54
C SER A 112 -6.56 12.47 0.91
N LYS A 113 -5.66 13.46 0.93
CA LYS A 113 -4.36 13.36 0.26
C LYS A 113 -3.23 13.64 1.24
N VAL A 114 -2.27 12.73 1.26
CA VAL A 114 -1.02 12.87 2.01
C VAL A 114 0.09 12.71 0.98
N ASN A 115 0.44 13.80 0.30
CA ASN A 115 1.18 13.70 -0.96
C ASN A 115 2.70 13.63 -0.83
N HIS A 116 3.29 14.28 0.18
CA HIS A 116 4.75 14.43 0.21
C HIS A 116 5.30 14.51 1.61
N LEU A 117 6.46 13.86 1.85
CA LEU A 117 7.34 14.12 2.97
C LEU A 117 6.59 14.25 4.30
N THR A 118 5.87 13.22 4.70
CA THR A 118 4.95 13.31 5.83
C THR A 118 4.99 12.02 6.65
N TYR A 119 4.89 12.16 7.96
CA TYR A 119 4.65 11.03 8.84
C TYR A 119 3.31 11.19 9.54
N ILE A 120 2.42 10.20 9.39
CA ILE A 120 1.13 10.15 10.07
C ILE A 120 1.11 8.91 10.96
N GLY A 121 0.98 9.12 12.27
CA GLY A 121 0.88 8.02 13.22
C GLY A 121 -0.29 8.20 14.16
N ASP A 122 -0.97 7.10 14.47
CA ASP A 122 -2.04 7.04 15.46
C ASP A 122 -3.07 8.15 15.30
N SER A 123 -3.48 8.41 14.05
CA SER A 123 -4.32 9.54 13.71
C SER A 123 -5.53 9.11 12.89
N ASN A 124 -6.54 9.93 12.92
CA ASN A 124 -7.73 9.74 12.10
C ASN A 124 -7.93 11.01 11.27
N ILE A 125 -7.63 10.89 9.98
CA ILE A 125 -7.76 12.00 9.04
C ILE A 125 -9.14 11.89 8.40
N GLY A 126 -9.91 12.95 8.47
CA GLY A 126 -11.25 12.99 7.89
C GLY A 126 -11.23 12.95 6.38
N LYS A 127 -12.41 13.13 5.76
CA LYS A 127 -12.51 13.05 4.31
C LYS A 127 -12.13 14.38 3.66
N SER A 128 -11.60 14.30 2.46
CA SER A 128 -11.26 15.46 1.62
C SER A 128 -10.29 16.43 2.31
N VAL A 129 -9.40 15.88 3.14
CA VAL A 129 -8.35 16.65 3.81
C VAL A 129 -7.10 16.60 2.96
N ASN A 130 -6.39 17.70 2.88
CA ASN A 130 -5.11 17.76 2.17
C ASN A 130 -4.01 18.08 3.18
N ILE A 131 -3.13 17.10 3.42
CA ILE A 131 -2.04 17.24 4.38
C ILE A 131 -0.84 17.86 3.68
N GLY A 132 -0.35 18.96 4.21
CA GLY A 132 0.81 19.65 3.66
C GLY A 132 2.11 18.89 3.85
N ALA A 133 3.06 19.12 2.96
CA ALA A 133 4.38 18.49 3.03
C ALA A 133 5.10 18.88 4.31
N GLY A 134 5.88 17.96 4.85
CA GLY A 134 6.63 18.18 6.07
C GLY A 134 5.82 18.01 7.34
N THR A 135 4.61 17.51 7.26
CA THR A 135 3.76 17.27 8.43
C THR A 135 4.26 16.05 9.18
N ILE A 136 4.35 16.19 10.49
CA ILE A 136 4.70 15.07 11.38
C ILE A 136 3.72 15.09 12.52
N THR A 137 2.96 14.02 12.67
CA THR A 137 2.09 13.89 13.85
C THR A 137 2.95 13.45 15.03
N CYS A 138 2.74 14.10 16.17
CA CYS A 138 3.45 13.76 17.38
C CYS A 138 2.50 13.04 18.31
N ASN A 139 2.88 11.83 18.70
CA ASN A 139 2.03 11.02 19.53
C ASN A 139 2.91 10.28 20.54
N TYR A 140 3.11 10.88 21.68
CA TYR A 140 3.91 10.33 22.76
C TYR A 140 3.05 9.88 23.91
N ASP A 141 3.44 8.75 24.48
CA ASP A 141 2.85 8.26 25.72
C ASP A 141 3.90 8.03 26.76
#